data_c916345101a1bf7217baaefb9b9dc6b2
#
_entry.id   c916345101a1bf7217baaefb9b9dc6b2
#
_cell.length_a   1.000
_cell.length_b   1.000
_cell.length_c   1.000
_cell.angle_alpha   90.00
_cell.angle_beta   90.00
_cell.angle_gamma   90.00
#
_symmetry.space_group_name_H-M   'P 1'
#
loop_
_entity.id
_entity.type
_entity.pdbx_description
1 polymer ?
#
loop_
_entity_poly.entity_id
_entity_poly.type
_entity_poly.pdbx_seq_one_letter_code
_entity_poly.pdbx_strand_id
1 'polypeptide(L)'
;MNTSHTRLDDAVRFLSQRDYQQAHRCCVEVIQQFGPHAHAYFLLGIIHIEIGQIEKAIALLTKSNEIENRPITFAYLAKCFALKGDMQQALDCVARSPVKSLTRALDLDTVGVSLSRVGLHEDAIAYFEKALALAPSNPQYHYNYAVSCKFAGKFELARKHFEQAIDNEPNFFQAHFALSDLGGISRENNHLARLEPLVEKVKANPDARLHIGHALAKEYEALGDYTRVFESLQHAKAPQKARSENTLKDYQAIFNTLHANLQSQVSSDAFSTNLSQSDAPIFVVGMPRSGTTLVERILSHHSLVASGGELQDFGVAVKQVTQTSSQLVLDTPTIESAYQSDLAKIGELYLQRTAFLRQEAKHLVDKLPFNFFYIDLIRQALPNAKIVCLLRNPMDTCVGNFRQLFSIHSPYYAYAYDLEVIGQLYQSFEQWVRKFADTYPNAIRLQSYEQLAQNPQAEVKDLLAFCNLPWEAQCLQIENNTLPVSTASKVQVKEPINTHSIGRWKRYELQTEALQKSLGII
;
A
#
# COMPACT_ATOMS: atom_id res chain seq x y z
N MET A 1 1.68 -8.60 49.79
CA MET A 1 1.20 -7.70 48.77
C MET A 1 2.30 -7.55 47.73
N ASN A 2 2.13 -7.92 46.76
CA ASN A 2 1.62 -8.27 45.48
C ASN A 2 2.74 -8.54 44.48
N THR A 3 3.43 -9.68 44.60
CA THR A 3 4.54 -10.07 43.69
C THR A 3 4.11 -10.12 42.23
N SER A 4 2.84 -10.35 41.93
CA SER A 4 2.31 -10.32 40.55
C SER A 4 2.27 -8.90 39.95
N HIS A 5 1.83 -7.88 40.72
CA HIS A 5 1.83 -6.48 40.24
C HIS A 5 3.25 -5.97 39.99
N THR A 6 4.16 -6.20 40.94
CA THR A 6 5.57 -5.75 40.78
C THR A 6 6.22 -6.39 39.54
N ARG A 7 5.95 -7.67 39.25
CA ARG A 7 6.47 -8.37 38.05
C ARG A 7 5.89 -7.80 36.75
N LEU A 8 4.59 -7.43 36.74
CA LEU A 8 3.97 -6.82 35.58
C LEU A 8 4.43 -5.38 35.36
N ASP A 9 4.71 -4.64 36.43
CA ASP A 9 5.34 -3.29 36.35
C ASP A 9 6.76 -3.40 35.76
N ASP A 10 7.53 -4.42 36.15
CA ASP A 10 8.82 -4.71 35.53
C ASP A 10 8.66 -5.05 34.05
N ALA A 11 7.66 -5.84 33.66
CA ALA A 11 7.37 -6.14 32.25
C ALA A 11 7.06 -4.88 31.45
N VAL A 12 6.26 -3.95 31.98
CA VAL A 12 5.96 -2.65 31.36
C VAL A 12 7.24 -1.82 31.20
N ARG A 13 8.11 -1.79 32.22
CA ARG A 13 9.40 -1.09 32.16
C ARG A 13 10.30 -1.67 31.07
N PHE A 14 10.45 -3.01 30.99
CA PHE A 14 11.24 -3.67 29.94
C PHE A 14 10.65 -3.44 28.55
N LEU A 15 9.32 -3.43 28.39
CA LEU A 15 8.65 -3.05 27.15
C LEU A 15 9.03 -1.64 26.70
N SER A 16 9.04 -0.66 27.64
CA SER A 16 9.43 0.71 27.31
C SER A 16 10.90 0.83 26.87
N GLN A 17 11.75 -0.08 27.34
CA GLN A 17 13.17 -0.20 26.99
C GLN A 17 13.40 -1.07 25.74
N ARG A 18 12.34 -1.62 25.13
CA ARG A 18 12.38 -2.58 24.02
C ARG A 18 13.12 -3.89 24.35
N ASP A 19 13.26 -4.21 25.62
CA ASP A 19 13.75 -5.53 26.05
C ASP A 19 12.57 -6.52 26.10
N TYR A 20 12.19 -6.97 24.91
CA TYR A 20 11.04 -7.86 24.74
C TYR A 20 11.25 -9.22 25.40
N GLN A 21 12.49 -9.68 25.53
CA GLN A 21 12.83 -10.95 26.13
C GLN A 21 12.57 -10.95 27.65
N GLN A 22 13.03 -9.92 28.35
CA GLN A 22 12.78 -9.79 29.79
C GLN A 22 11.32 -9.47 30.07
N ALA A 23 10.68 -8.63 29.26
CA ALA A 23 9.25 -8.35 29.39
C ALA A 23 8.42 -9.64 29.26
N HIS A 24 8.71 -10.49 28.25
CA HIS A 24 8.07 -11.78 28.03
C HIS A 24 8.26 -12.70 29.24
N ARG A 25 9.49 -12.82 29.73
CA ARG A 25 9.82 -13.65 30.90
C ARG A 25 9.00 -13.26 32.13
N CYS A 26 8.93 -11.97 32.47
CA CYS A 26 8.13 -11.48 33.60
C CYS A 26 6.65 -11.88 33.48
N CYS A 27 6.05 -11.77 32.28
CA CYS A 27 4.67 -12.14 32.04
C CYS A 27 4.44 -13.65 32.19
N VAL A 28 5.36 -14.48 31.67
CA VAL A 28 5.29 -15.96 31.78
C VAL A 28 5.41 -16.41 33.23
N GLU A 29 6.34 -15.84 34.01
CA GLU A 29 6.51 -16.13 35.45
C GLU A 29 5.21 -15.82 36.22
N VAL A 30 4.51 -14.73 35.92
CA VAL A 30 3.21 -14.41 36.55
C VAL A 30 2.17 -15.46 36.22
N ILE A 31 2.08 -15.91 34.96
CA ILE A 31 1.11 -16.92 34.56
C ILE A 31 1.43 -18.27 35.18
N GLN A 32 2.69 -18.66 35.25
CA GLN A 32 3.11 -19.92 35.87
C GLN A 32 2.86 -19.94 37.38
N GLN A 33 3.07 -18.83 38.07
CA GLN A 33 3.00 -18.74 39.51
C GLN A 33 1.58 -18.49 40.04
N PHE A 34 0.77 -17.72 39.30
CA PHE A 34 -0.55 -17.25 39.75
C PHE A 34 -1.72 -17.77 38.88
N GLY A 35 -1.43 -18.56 37.83
CA GLY A 35 -2.43 -19.01 36.88
C GLY A 35 -2.76 -17.96 35.80
N PRO A 36 -3.82 -18.15 35.01
CA PRO A 36 -4.25 -17.25 33.95
C PRO A 36 -4.50 -15.84 34.45
N HIS A 37 -3.83 -14.84 33.83
CA HIS A 37 -3.87 -13.45 34.28
C HIS A 37 -4.06 -12.51 33.09
N ALA A 38 -5.19 -11.78 33.06
CA ALA A 38 -5.59 -10.94 31.92
C ALA A 38 -4.50 -9.94 31.49
N HIS A 39 -3.91 -9.21 32.45
CA HIS A 39 -2.90 -8.20 32.15
C HIS A 39 -1.57 -8.82 31.64
N ALA A 40 -1.19 -10.01 32.13
CA ALA A 40 -0.02 -10.73 31.62
C ALA A 40 -0.22 -11.16 30.16
N TYR A 41 -1.38 -11.72 29.81
CA TYR A 41 -1.70 -12.05 28.41
C TYR A 41 -1.79 -10.83 27.52
N PHE A 42 -2.31 -9.71 28.02
CA PHE A 42 -2.34 -8.44 27.30
C PHE A 42 -0.92 -7.93 26.97
N LEU A 43 -0.01 -7.92 27.94
CA LEU A 43 1.39 -7.51 27.72
C LEU A 43 2.12 -8.46 26.75
N LEU A 44 1.91 -9.78 26.87
CA LEU A 44 2.41 -10.74 25.90
C LEU A 44 1.89 -10.46 24.48
N GLY A 45 0.62 -10.11 24.36
CA GLY A 45 0.03 -9.69 23.08
C GLY A 45 0.74 -8.47 22.50
N ILE A 46 1.01 -7.44 23.30
CA ILE A 46 1.79 -6.25 22.88
C ILE A 46 3.20 -6.66 22.42
N ILE A 47 3.90 -7.48 23.20
CA ILE A 47 5.24 -7.97 22.82
C ILE A 47 5.21 -8.64 21.45
N HIS A 48 4.22 -9.51 21.20
CA HIS A 48 4.10 -10.21 19.93
C HIS A 48 3.72 -9.28 18.76
N ILE A 49 2.98 -8.17 19.01
CA ILE A 49 2.79 -7.11 18.01
C ILE A 49 4.13 -6.48 17.62
N GLU A 50 4.93 -6.09 18.63
CA GLU A 50 6.20 -5.38 18.41
C GLU A 50 7.25 -6.25 17.68
N ILE A 51 7.22 -7.58 17.86
CA ILE A 51 8.09 -8.51 17.13
C ILE A 51 7.45 -9.07 15.85
N GLY A 52 6.31 -8.53 15.41
CA GLY A 52 5.65 -8.88 14.14
C GLY A 52 4.88 -10.20 14.11
N GLN A 53 4.70 -10.86 15.25
CA GLN A 53 3.98 -12.16 15.35
C GLN A 53 2.48 -11.93 15.57
N ILE A 54 1.79 -11.38 14.56
CA ILE A 54 0.42 -10.88 14.68
C ILE A 54 -0.60 -11.98 15.06
N GLU A 55 -0.49 -13.19 14.51
CA GLU A 55 -1.40 -14.30 14.86
C GLU A 55 -1.31 -14.70 16.34
N LYS A 56 -0.09 -14.77 16.87
CA LYS A 56 0.12 -15.03 18.30
C LYS A 56 -0.38 -13.88 19.16
N ALA A 57 -0.19 -12.65 18.71
CA ALA A 57 -0.72 -11.48 19.40
C ALA A 57 -2.25 -11.54 19.52
N ILE A 58 -2.95 -11.87 18.42
CA ILE A 58 -4.41 -12.04 18.41
C ILE A 58 -4.83 -13.10 19.43
N ALA A 59 -4.21 -14.28 19.39
CA ALA A 59 -4.54 -15.37 20.32
C ALA A 59 -4.36 -14.97 21.80
N LEU A 60 -3.27 -14.28 22.12
CA LEU A 60 -2.97 -13.81 23.48
C LEU A 60 -3.91 -12.69 23.95
N LEU A 61 -4.20 -11.72 23.08
CA LEU A 61 -5.16 -10.64 23.38
C LEU A 61 -6.57 -11.18 23.54
N THR A 62 -6.99 -12.15 22.71
CA THR A 62 -8.28 -12.83 22.86
C THR A 62 -8.36 -13.52 24.21
N LYS A 63 -7.31 -14.24 24.60
CA LYS A 63 -7.23 -14.91 25.90
C LYS A 63 -7.26 -13.92 27.07
N SER A 64 -6.59 -12.77 26.93
CA SER A 64 -6.70 -11.65 27.90
C SER A 64 -8.14 -11.21 28.07
N ASN A 65 -8.87 -11.07 26.95
CA ASN A 65 -10.23 -10.55 26.91
C ASN A 65 -11.28 -11.57 27.40
N GLU A 66 -11.03 -12.87 27.27
CA GLU A 66 -11.84 -13.95 27.85
C GLU A 66 -11.79 -13.92 29.40
N ILE A 67 -10.65 -13.52 29.99
CA ILE A 67 -10.49 -13.40 31.44
C ILE A 67 -11.08 -12.10 31.94
N GLU A 68 -10.82 -10.98 31.25
CA GLU A 68 -11.31 -9.66 31.62
C GLU A 68 -11.59 -8.83 30.36
N ASN A 69 -12.87 -8.57 30.11
CA ASN A 69 -13.35 -7.80 28.96
C ASN A 69 -13.04 -6.31 29.14
N ARG A 70 -11.95 -5.83 28.48
CA ARG A 70 -11.48 -4.44 28.59
C ARG A 70 -11.41 -3.73 27.25
N PRO A 71 -11.90 -2.48 27.14
CA PRO A 71 -11.82 -1.67 25.92
C PRO A 71 -10.39 -1.56 25.36
N ILE A 72 -9.39 -1.46 26.24
CA ILE A 72 -7.98 -1.38 25.82
C ILE A 72 -7.52 -2.63 25.06
N THR A 73 -7.97 -3.82 25.44
CA THR A 73 -7.62 -5.05 24.73
C THR A 73 -8.17 -5.06 23.31
N PHE A 74 -9.39 -4.55 23.12
CA PHE A 74 -9.97 -4.39 21.79
C PHE A 74 -9.22 -3.36 20.94
N ALA A 75 -8.70 -2.28 21.52
CA ALA A 75 -7.86 -1.32 20.79
C ALA A 75 -6.65 -1.99 20.13
N TYR A 76 -5.98 -2.91 20.84
CA TYR A 76 -4.83 -3.65 20.29
C TYR A 76 -5.24 -4.81 19.37
N LEU A 77 -6.39 -5.44 19.60
CA LEU A 77 -6.98 -6.38 18.63
C LEU A 77 -7.33 -5.67 17.32
N ALA A 78 -7.91 -4.47 17.37
CA ALA A 78 -8.16 -3.65 16.18
C ALA A 78 -6.87 -3.38 15.39
N LYS A 79 -5.75 -3.05 16.09
CA LYS A 79 -4.43 -2.90 15.47
C LYS A 79 -3.99 -4.19 14.79
N CYS A 80 -4.14 -5.33 15.42
CA CYS A 80 -3.76 -6.62 14.84
C CYS A 80 -4.58 -6.95 13.58
N PHE A 81 -5.90 -6.81 13.63
CA PHE A 81 -6.76 -7.08 12.49
C PHE A 81 -6.54 -6.09 11.35
N ALA A 82 -6.34 -4.79 11.65
CA ALA A 82 -5.96 -3.81 10.65
C ALA A 82 -4.60 -4.11 9.99
N LEU A 83 -3.63 -4.67 10.73
CA LEU A 83 -2.34 -5.12 10.21
C LEU A 83 -2.49 -6.35 9.28
N LYS A 84 -3.46 -7.22 9.55
CA LYS A 84 -3.80 -8.37 8.70
C LYS A 84 -4.62 -7.99 7.46
N GLY A 85 -5.16 -6.78 7.39
CA GLY A 85 -6.12 -6.39 6.36
C GLY A 85 -7.55 -6.91 6.62
N ASP A 86 -7.83 -7.45 7.80
CA ASP A 86 -9.18 -7.89 8.19
C ASP A 86 -9.99 -6.70 8.70
N MET A 87 -10.59 -5.97 7.76
CA MET A 87 -11.32 -4.74 8.03
C MET A 87 -12.51 -4.98 8.97
N GLN A 88 -13.28 -6.05 8.75
CA GLN A 88 -14.49 -6.32 9.52
C GLN A 88 -14.15 -6.53 11.00
N GLN A 89 -13.20 -7.42 11.29
CA GLN A 89 -12.77 -7.68 12.67
C GLN A 89 -12.14 -6.45 13.33
N ALA A 90 -11.39 -5.64 12.55
CA ALA A 90 -10.85 -4.39 13.06
C ALA A 90 -11.95 -3.43 13.53
N LEU A 91 -13.02 -3.26 12.73
CA LEU A 91 -14.15 -2.38 13.06
C LEU A 91 -14.97 -2.90 14.24
N ASP A 92 -15.21 -4.21 14.32
CA ASP A 92 -15.89 -4.84 15.45
C ASP A 92 -15.13 -4.59 16.77
N CYS A 93 -13.80 -4.63 16.72
CA CYS A 93 -12.94 -4.30 17.86
C CYS A 93 -12.97 -2.80 18.19
N VAL A 94 -12.96 -1.91 17.18
CA VAL A 94 -13.10 -0.45 17.40
C VAL A 94 -14.42 -0.12 18.07
N ALA A 95 -15.53 -0.73 17.66
CA ALA A 95 -16.83 -0.54 18.28
C ALA A 95 -16.84 -0.86 19.79
N ARG A 96 -15.97 -1.82 20.22
CA ARG A 96 -15.77 -2.21 21.62
C ARG A 96 -14.72 -1.36 22.37
N SER A 97 -14.05 -0.44 21.69
CA SER A 97 -13.06 0.48 22.25
C SER A 97 -13.39 1.95 21.93
N PRO A 98 -14.62 2.42 22.29
CA PRO A 98 -15.02 3.77 21.94
C PRO A 98 -14.14 4.85 22.62
N VAL A 99 -14.01 6.01 21.99
CA VAL A 99 -13.17 7.14 22.44
C VAL A 99 -13.31 7.42 23.95
N LYS A 100 -14.53 7.37 24.47
CA LYS A 100 -14.81 7.70 25.88
C LYS A 100 -14.24 6.69 26.88
N SER A 101 -14.05 5.44 26.47
CA SER A 101 -13.57 4.36 27.34
C SER A 101 -12.06 4.29 27.47
N LEU A 102 -11.31 4.97 26.60
CA LEU A 102 -9.87 5.01 26.61
C LEU A 102 -9.35 6.26 27.32
N THR A 103 -8.41 6.07 28.23
CA THR A 103 -7.89 7.13 29.11
C THR A 103 -6.42 7.47 28.85
N ARG A 104 -5.69 6.65 28.07
CA ARG A 104 -4.29 6.87 27.75
C ARG A 104 -4.16 7.34 26.31
N ALA A 105 -3.29 8.32 26.08
CA ALA A 105 -3.05 8.88 24.74
C ALA A 105 -2.60 7.81 23.73
N LEU A 106 -1.72 6.89 24.14
CA LEU A 106 -1.22 5.81 23.28
C LEU A 106 -2.33 4.86 22.82
N ASP A 107 -3.30 4.55 23.68
CA ASP A 107 -4.39 3.63 23.34
C ASP A 107 -5.35 4.27 22.34
N LEU A 108 -5.62 5.56 22.51
CA LEU A 108 -6.39 6.39 21.59
C LEU A 108 -5.70 6.48 20.22
N ASP A 109 -4.40 6.81 20.20
CA ASP A 109 -3.60 6.84 18.97
C ASP A 109 -3.59 5.48 18.27
N THR A 110 -3.50 4.37 19.02
CA THR A 110 -3.55 3.00 18.49
C THR A 110 -4.85 2.73 17.73
N VAL A 111 -6.01 3.13 18.26
CA VAL A 111 -7.30 2.99 17.55
C VAL A 111 -7.36 3.92 16.35
N GLY A 112 -6.94 5.18 16.49
CA GLY A 112 -6.88 6.15 15.39
C GLY A 112 -6.03 5.63 14.22
N VAL A 113 -4.84 5.09 14.49
CA VAL A 113 -3.98 4.48 13.47
C VAL A 113 -4.63 3.25 12.84
N SER A 114 -5.35 2.43 13.62
CA SER A 114 -6.06 1.26 13.10
C SER A 114 -7.17 1.66 12.13
N LEU A 115 -7.97 2.66 12.47
CA LEU A 115 -9.00 3.26 11.61
C LEU A 115 -8.39 3.87 10.33
N SER A 116 -7.30 4.63 10.48
CA SER A 116 -6.58 5.22 9.33
C SER A 116 -6.09 4.15 8.37
N ARG A 117 -5.60 3.02 8.89
CA ARG A 117 -5.07 1.91 8.10
C ARG A 117 -6.14 1.21 7.27
N VAL A 118 -7.37 1.12 7.78
CA VAL A 118 -8.52 0.59 7.04
C VAL A 118 -9.26 1.67 6.23
N GLY A 119 -8.69 2.87 6.10
CA GLY A 119 -9.19 3.96 5.26
C GLY A 119 -10.24 4.88 5.91
N LEU A 120 -10.61 4.65 7.18
CA LEU A 120 -11.62 5.43 7.91
C LEU A 120 -10.98 6.63 8.62
N HIS A 121 -10.44 7.55 7.83
CA HIS A 121 -9.68 8.70 8.32
C HIS A 121 -10.55 9.72 9.10
N GLU A 122 -11.79 9.91 8.71
CA GLU A 122 -12.72 10.79 9.42
C GLU A 122 -13.01 10.29 10.83
N ASP A 123 -13.27 8.98 10.97
CA ASP A 123 -13.53 8.35 12.26
C ASP A 123 -12.30 8.35 13.18
N ALA A 124 -11.10 8.28 12.61
CA ALA A 124 -9.84 8.35 13.32
C ALA A 124 -9.59 9.70 14.01
N ILE A 125 -10.14 10.80 13.45
CA ILE A 125 -9.92 12.17 13.91
C ILE A 125 -10.27 12.33 15.40
N ALA A 126 -11.43 11.85 15.83
CA ALA A 126 -11.89 11.99 17.22
C ALA A 126 -10.95 11.30 18.24
N TYR A 127 -10.32 10.20 17.84
CA TYR A 127 -9.34 9.50 18.67
C TYR A 127 -8.03 10.28 18.76
N PHE A 128 -7.54 10.83 17.65
CA PHE A 128 -6.31 11.65 17.65
C PHE A 128 -6.50 12.97 18.40
N GLU A 129 -7.64 13.64 18.28
CA GLU A 129 -7.96 14.85 19.05
C GLU A 129 -7.88 14.60 20.54
N LYS A 130 -8.47 13.51 21.01
CA LYS A 130 -8.39 13.16 22.44
C LYS A 130 -6.97 12.73 22.84
N ALA A 131 -6.24 12.02 22.00
CA ALA A 131 -4.83 11.66 22.26
C ALA A 131 -3.97 12.92 22.43
N LEU A 132 -4.12 13.92 21.55
CA LEU A 132 -3.44 15.21 21.63
C LEU A 132 -3.87 16.06 22.82
N ALA A 133 -5.15 16.00 23.24
CA ALA A 133 -5.59 16.66 24.45
C ALA A 133 -4.88 16.12 25.72
N LEU A 134 -4.50 14.83 25.70
CA LEU A 134 -3.74 14.19 26.80
C LEU A 134 -2.21 14.35 26.69
N ALA A 135 -1.69 14.51 25.47
CA ALA A 135 -0.26 14.62 25.20
C ALA A 135 0.02 15.65 24.09
N PRO A 136 -0.14 16.97 24.35
CA PRO A 136 -0.18 18.02 23.32
C PRO A 136 1.16 18.30 22.63
N SER A 137 2.28 17.82 23.16
CA SER A 137 3.61 17.99 22.54
C SER A 137 4.17 16.70 21.93
N ASN A 138 3.37 15.65 21.78
CA ASN A 138 3.85 14.42 21.17
C ASN A 138 3.90 14.55 19.62
N PRO A 139 5.09 14.52 18.99
CA PRO A 139 5.23 14.74 17.56
C PRO A 139 4.56 13.65 16.72
N GLN A 140 4.58 12.39 17.20
CA GLN A 140 3.97 11.27 16.50
C GLN A 140 2.45 11.39 16.42
N TYR A 141 1.80 11.87 17.51
CA TYR A 141 0.33 12.05 17.51
C TYR A 141 -0.07 13.20 16.61
N HIS A 142 0.69 14.29 16.58
CA HIS A 142 0.50 15.37 15.60
C HIS A 142 0.61 14.85 14.17
N TYR A 143 1.64 14.06 13.88
CA TYR A 143 1.84 13.46 12.55
C TYR A 143 0.69 12.53 12.14
N ASN A 144 0.28 11.60 12.99
CA ASN A 144 -0.81 10.66 12.72
C ASN A 144 -2.14 11.38 12.48
N TYR A 145 -2.43 12.39 13.30
CA TYR A 145 -3.60 13.24 13.13
C TYR A 145 -3.56 14.00 11.80
N ALA A 146 -2.43 14.63 11.48
CA ALA A 146 -2.24 15.36 10.22
C ALA A 146 -2.42 14.46 8.99
N VAL A 147 -1.90 13.23 9.03
CA VAL A 147 -2.10 12.24 7.97
C VAL A 147 -3.59 11.95 7.76
N SER A 148 -4.35 11.70 8.83
CA SER A 148 -5.79 11.46 8.73
C SER A 148 -6.55 12.70 8.24
N CYS A 149 -6.18 13.89 8.69
CA CYS A 149 -6.74 15.16 8.19
C CYS A 149 -6.49 15.34 6.69
N LYS A 150 -5.26 15.06 6.22
CA LYS A 150 -4.91 15.09 4.78
C LYS A 150 -5.82 14.15 3.99
N PHE A 151 -6.01 12.94 4.47
CA PHE A 151 -6.85 11.95 3.80
C PHE A 151 -8.35 12.27 3.89
N ALA A 152 -8.80 12.93 4.92
CA ALA A 152 -10.16 13.47 5.05
C ALA A 152 -10.39 14.77 4.25
N GLY A 153 -9.35 15.33 3.58
CA GLY A 153 -9.46 16.58 2.81
C GLY A 153 -9.35 17.86 3.66
N LYS A 154 -9.02 17.75 4.94
CA LYS A 154 -8.84 18.87 5.88
C LYS A 154 -7.41 19.43 5.80
N PHE A 155 -7.02 19.99 4.65
CA PHE A 155 -5.63 20.30 4.32
C PHE A 155 -5.00 21.35 5.25
N GLU A 156 -5.72 22.40 5.64
CA GLU A 156 -5.16 23.43 6.55
C GLU A 156 -4.90 22.86 7.94
N LEU A 157 -5.78 22.01 8.44
CA LEU A 157 -5.57 21.33 9.71
C LEU A 157 -4.39 20.36 9.64
N ALA A 158 -4.26 19.62 8.52
CA ALA A 158 -3.11 18.76 8.28
C ALA A 158 -1.80 19.55 8.29
N ARG A 159 -1.73 20.69 7.59
CA ARG A 159 -0.57 21.59 7.57
C ARG A 159 -0.17 22.03 8.98
N LYS A 160 -1.13 22.54 9.75
CA LYS A 160 -0.91 22.96 11.13
C LYS A 160 -0.27 21.87 11.98
N HIS A 161 -0.78 20.64 11.88
CA HIS A 161 -0.31 19.54 12.72
C HIS A 161 1.00 18.91 12.20
N PHE A 162 1.30 18.95 10.90
CA PHE A 162 2.64 18.62 10.41
C PHE A 162 3.70 19.62 10.91
N GLU A 163 3.40 20.93 10.91
CA GLU A 163 4.30 21.94 11.49
C GLU A 163 4.50 21.70 13.00
N GLN A 164 3.42 21.43 13.74
CA GLN A 164 3.53 21.10 15.17
C GLN A 164 4.39 19.85 15.43
N ALA A 165 4.29 18.83 14.57
CA ALA A 165 5.13 17.65 14.68
C ALA A 165 6.62 18.01 14.49
N ILE A 166 6.93 18.88 13.52
CA ILE A 166 8.28 19.36 13.22
C ILE A 166 8.81 20.28 14.34
N ASP A 167 7.97 21.17 14.87
CA ASP A 167 8.35 22.07 15.98
C ASP A 167 8.73 21.27 17.23
N ASN A 168 7.97 20.20 17.52
CA ASN A 168 8.26 19.32 18.67
C ASN A 168 9.46 18.38 18.41
N GLU A 169 9.69 17.98 17.17
CA GLU A 169 10.82 17.13 16.75
C GLU A 169 11.39 17.59 15.40
N PRO A 170 12.37 18.53 15.39
CA PRO A 170 12.93 19.10 14.15
C PRO A 170 13.56 18.09 13.18
N ASN A 171 13.91 16.89 13.65
CA ASN A 171 14.45 15.81 12.82
C ASN A 171 13.38 14.78 12.41
N PHE A 172 12.10 15.08 12.54
CA PHE A 172 11.01 14.20 12.11
C PHE A 172 10.86 14.22 10.59
N PHE A 173 11.75 13.51 9.90
CA PHE A 173 11.88 13.55 8.44
C PHE A 173 10.61 13.14 7.68
N GLN A 174 9.78 12.23 8.24
CA GLN A 174 8.48 11.87 7.63
C GLN A 174 7.51 13.06 7.63
N ALA A 175 7.51 13.87 8.70
CA ALA A 175 6.65 15.05 8.78
C ALA A 175 7.07 16.14 7.78
N HIS A 176 8.38 16.34 7.59
CA HIS A 176 8.90 17.25 6.56
C HIS A 176 8.44 16.85 5.16
N PHE A 177 8.56 15.56 4.80
CA PHE A 177 8.07 15.09 3.50
C PHE A 177 6.55 15.24 3.37
N ALA A 178 5.79 14.87 4.41
CA ALA A 178 4.33 14.93 4.39
C ALA A 178 3.83 16.37 4.23
N LEU A 179 4.51 17.35 4.82
CA LEU A 179 4.22 18.77 4.68
C LEU A 179 4.47 19.26 3.24
N SER A 180 5.64 18.96 2.67
CA SER A 180 5.94 19.33 1.28
C SER A 180 5.01 18.61 0.28
N ASP A 181 4.62 17.36 0.56
CA ASP A 181 3.67 16.59 -0.29
C ASP A 181 2.22 17.09 -0.17
N LEU A 182 1.90 17.88 0.84
CA LEU A 182 0.59 18.51 0.98
C LEU A 182 0.37 19.61 -0.09
N GLY A 183 1.44 20.20 -0.62
CA GLY A 183 1.39 21.26 -1.60
C GLY A 183 1.23 22.65 -0.99
N GLY A 184 0.81 23.64 -1.81
CA GLY A 184 0.68 25.04 -1.37
C GLY A 184 2.03 25.77 -1.26
N ILE A 185 3.06 25.27 -1.96
CA ILE A 185 4.42 25.82 -1.99
C ILE A 185 4.48 26.96 -3.00
N SER A 186 5.08 28.09 -2.61
CA SER A 186 5.37 29.25 -3.47
C SER A 186 6.77 29.80 -3.15
N ARG A 187 7.17 30.85 -3.88
CA ARG A 187 8.46 31.53 -3.60
C ARG A 187 8.49 32.14 -2.20
N GLU A 188 7.35 32.65 -1.75
CA GLU A 188 7.20 33.28 -0.43
C GLU A 188 6.93 32.25 0.69
N ASN A 189 6.38 31.09 0.31
CA ASN A 189 5.99 30.05 1.26
C ASN A 189 6.59 28.72 0.84
N ASN A 190 7.83 28.44 1.24
CA ASN A 190 8.55 27.20 1.00
C ASN A 190 9.40 26.83 2.21
N HIS A 191 9.90 25.60 2.24
CA HIS A 191 10.62 25.06 3.38
C HIS A 191 12.11 24.76 3.09
N LEU A 192 12.66 25.29 1.96
CA LEU A 192 14.03 25.00 1.53
C LEU A 192 15.07 25.35 2.60
N ALA A 193 14.96 26.54 3.23
CA ALA A 193 15.88 26.97 4.27
C ALA A 193 15.96 25.99 5.46
N ARG A 194 14.89 25.24 5.72
CA ARG A 194 14.83 24.20 6.76
C ARG A 194 15.33 22.85 6.27
N LEU A 195 15.03 22.48 5.00
CA LEU A 195 15.30 21.16 4.44
C LEU A 195 16.76 21.01 3.96
N GLU A 196 17.34 22.00 3.32
CA GLU A 196 18.71 21.94 2.80
C GLU A 196 19.76 21.57 3.86
N PRO A 197 19.76 22.15 5.08
CA PRO A 197 20.71 21.78 6.13
C PRO A 197 20.49 20.34 6.66
N LEU A 198 19.31 19.75 6.49
CA LEU A 198 19.03 18.39 6.93
C LEU A 198 19.69 17.34 6.06
N VAL A 199 20.02 17.62 4.78
CA VAL A 199 20.65 16.67 3.85
C VAL A 199 21.92 16.06 4.46
N GLU A 200 22.78 16.90 5.05
CA GLU A 200 24.02 16.44 5.67
C GLU A 200 23.75 15.62 6.94
N LYS A 201 22.76 16.02 7.74
CA LYS A 201 22.42 15.35 9.01
C LYS A 201 21.87 13.94 8.80
N VAL A 202 21.17 13.69 7.68
CA VAL A 202 20.50 12.40 7.42
C VAL A 202 21.32 11.42 6.61
N LYS A 203 22.56 11.73 6.25
CA LYS A 203 23.41 10.90 5.37
C LYS A 203 23.53 9.44 5.82
N ALA A 204 23.62 9.20 7.11
CA ALA A 204 23.80 7.86 7.69
C ALA A 204 22.47 7.07 7.82
N ASN A 205 21.31 7.74 7.65
CA ASN A 205 20.01 7.10 7.77
C ASN A 205 19.33 7.05 6.39
N PRO A 206 19.28 5.88 5.72
CA PRO A 206 18.73 5.76 4.38
C PRO A 206 17.25 6.17 4.27
N ASP A 207 16.43 5.89 5.28
CA ASP A 207 15.01 6.25 5.29
C ASP A 207 14.83 7.77 5.41
N ALA A 208 15.54 8.39 6.38
CA ALA A 208 15.54 9.84 6.53
C ALA A 208 16.02 10.55 5.26
N ARG A 209 17.10 10.03 4.64
CA ARG A 209 17.66 10.56 3.39
C ARG A 209 16.65 10.55 2.24
N LEU A 210 15.89 9.46 2.11
CA LEU A 210 14.83 9.37 1.09
C LEU A 210 13.73 10.41 1.37
N HIS A 211 13.25 10.53 2.59
CA HIS A 211 12.20 11.49 2.94
C HIS A 211 12.63 12.93 2.70
N ILE A 212 13.81 13.33 3.16
CA ILE A 212 14.32 14.71 2.98
C ILE A 212 14.58 15.00 1.49
N GLY A 213 15.19 14.06 0.74
CA GLY A 213 15.41 14.26 -0.70
C GLY A 213 14.10 14.38 -1.50
N HIS A 214 13.08 13.61 -1.14
CA HIS A 214 11.76 13.74 -1.76
C HIS A 214 11.03 15.01 -1.33
N ALA A 215 11.21 15.50 -0.08
CA ALA A 215 10.68 16.78 0.35
C ALA A 215 11.29 17.93 -0.48
N LEU A 216 12.61 17.97 -0.61
CA LEU A 216 13.32 18.93 -1.45
C LEU A 216 12.84 18.88 -2.90
N ALA A 217 12.69 17.68 -3.46
CA ALA A 217 12.20 17.51 -4.83
C ALA A 217 10.79 18.11 -5.01
N LYS A 218 9.90 18.00 -4.03
CA LYS A 218 8.56 18.61 -4.04
C LYS A 218 8.64 20.14 -4.00
N GLU A 219 9.49 20.69 -3.14
CA GLU A 219 9.72 22.13 -3.03
C GLU A 219 10.26 22.70 -4.34
N TYR A 220 11.34 22.12 -4.87
CA TYR A 220 11.94 22.58 -6.14
C TYR A 220 10.99 22.40 -7.32
N GLU A 221 10.19 21.34 -7.37
CA GLU A 221 9.19 21.14 -8.42
C GLU A 221 8.14 22.26 -8.44
N ALA A 222 7.63 22.63 -7.25
CA ALA A 222 6.66 23.71 -7.12
C ALA A 222 7.25 25.08 -7.52
N LEU A 223 8.55 25.27 -7.34
CA LEU A 223 9.28 26.47 -7.75
C LEU A 223 9.75 26.44 -9.21
N GLY A 224 9.57 25.32 -9.94
CA GLY A 224 9.94 25.17 -11.34
C GLY A 224 11.42 24.84 -11.57
N ASP A 225 12.19 24.54 -10.52
CA ASP A 225 13.61 24.15 -10.63
C ASP A 225 13.75 22.62 -10.82
N TYR A 226 13.48 22.18 -12.05
CA TYR A 226 13.47 20.75 -12.39
C TYR A 226 14.85 20.09 -12.33
N THR A 227 15.93 20.85 -12.45
CA THR A 227 17.30 20.35 -12.29
C THR A 227 17.54 19.93 -10.86
N ARG A 228 17.25 20.80 -9.89
CA ARG A 228 17.39 20.47 -8.48
C ARG A 228 16.42 19.39 -8.00
N VAL A 229 15.23 19.27 -8.61
CA VAL A 229 14.33 18.12 -8.36
C VAL A 229 15.08 16.81 -8.61
N PHE A 230 15.68 16.70 -9.80
CA PHE A 230 16.33 15.45 -10.21
C PHE A 230 17.57 15.15 -9.38
N GLU A 231 18.43 16.15 -9.14
CA GLU A 231 19.62 16.06 -8.29
C GLU A 231 19.26 15.59 -6.87
N SER A 232 18.20 16.18 -6.27
CA SER A 232 17.73 15.79 -4.94
C SER A 232 17.31 14.33 -4.87
N LEU A 233 16.58 13.86 -5.87
CA LEU A 233 16.13 12.46 -5.96
C LEU A 233 17.30 11.51 -6.19
N GLN A 234 18.21 11.83 -7.13
CA GLN A 234 19.39 11.00 -7.40
C GLN A 234 20.27 10.89 -6.15
N HIS A 235 20.55 12.04 -5.50
CA HIS A 235 21.35 12.04 -4.27
C HIS A 235 20.71 11.19 -3.17
N ALA A 236 19.38 11.30 -2.98
CA ALA A 236 18.67 10.54 -1.96
C ALA A 236 18.69 9.03 -2.22
N LYS A 237 18.55 8.62 -3.49
CA LYS A 237 18.38 7.22 -3.91
C LYS A 237 19.69 6.49 -4.19
N ALA A 238 20.77 7.19 -4.49
CA ALA A 238 22.07 6.61 -4.89
C ALA A 238 22.58 5.48 -3.96
N PRO A 239 22.46 5.55 -2.60
CA PRO A 239 22.90 4.46 -1.74
C PRO A 239 22.11 3.16 -1.89
N GLN A 240 20.94 3.21 -2.54
CA GLN A 240 20.08 2.03 -2.75
C GLN A 240 20.25 1.38 -4.13
N LYS A 241 21.20 1.88 -4.95
CA LYS A 241 21.39 1.38 -6.33
C LYS A 241 21.61 -0.13 -6.40
N ALA A 242 22.50 -0.68 -5.59
CA ALA A 242 22.77 -2.12 -5.55
C ALA A 242 21.52 -2.94 -5.19
N ARG A 243 20.67 -2.42 -4.30
CA ARG A 243 19.39 -3.04 -3.96
C ARG A 243 18.41 -3.00 -5.14
N SER A 244 18.41 -1.92 -5.90
CA SER A 244 17.60 -1.77 -7.12
C SER A 244 17.98 -2.80 -8.18
N GLU A 245 19.27 -2.96 -8.44
CA GLU A 245 19.81 -3.94 -9.38
C GLU A 245 19.48 -5.39 -8.98
N ASN A 246 19.56 -5.73 -7.69
CA ASN A 246 19.19 -7.07 -7.20
C ASN A 246 17.69 -7.33 -7.38
N THR A 247 16.85 -6.36 -7.05
CA THR A 247 15.39 -6.49 -7.26
C THR A 247 15.05 -6.67 -8.75
N LEU A 248 15.78 -6.03 -9.66
CA LEU A 248 15.59 -6.25 -11.09
C LEU A 248 15.93 -7.68 -11.50
N LYS A 249 17.02 -8.25 -10.99
CA LYS A 249 17.39 -9.66 -11.26
C LYS A 249 16.31 -10.62 -10.79
N ASP A 250 15.76 -10.39 -9.59
CA ASP A 250 14.67 -11.19 -9.06
C ASP A 250 13.44 -11.13 -9.97
N TYR A 251 13.05 -9.94 -10.44
CA TYR A 251 11.94 -9.78 -11.36
C TYR A 251 12.20 -10.37 -12.74
N GLN A 252 13.41 -10.25 -13.25
CA GLN A 252 13.79 -10.90 -14.52
C GLN A 252 13.67 -12.42 -14.43
N ALA A 253 14.06 -13.03 -13.30
CA ALA A 253 13.87 -14.46 -13.06
C ALA A 253 12.37 -14.84 -13.08
N ILE A 254 11.51 -14.03 -12.44
CA ILE A 254 10.05 -14.24 -12.49
C ILE A 254 9.55 -14.14 -13.94
N PHE A 255 9.91 -13.11 -14.71
CA PHE A 255 9.48 -12.98 -16.12
C PHE A 255 9.93 -14.17 -16.96
N ASN A 256 11.15 -14.69 -16.76
CA ASN A 256 11.62 -15.88 -17.45
C ASN A 256 10.73 -17.10 -17.16
N THR A 257 10.36 -17.30 -15.90
CA THR A 257 9.43 -18.36 -15.49
C THR A 257 8.05 -18.18 -16.13
N LEU A 258 7.51 -16.95 -16.14
CA LEU A 258 6.21 -16.65 -16.77
C LEU A 258 6.22 -16.92 -18.28
N HIS A 259 7.27 -16.48 -18.98
CA HIS A 259 7.41 -16.72 -20.42
C HIS A 259 7.56 -18.22 -20.78
N ALA A 260 8.29 -18.98 -19.97
CA ALA A 260 8.45 -20.42 -20.17
C ALA A 260 7.11 -21.17 -19.99
N ASN A 261 6.35 -20.82 -18.94
CA ASN A 261 5.05 -21.44 -18.71
C ASN A 261 4.02 -21.06 -19.79
N LEU A 262 3.98 -19.81 -20.24
CA LEU A 262 3.10 -19.39 -21.31
C LEU A 262 3.33 -20.17 -22.61
N GLN A 263 4.60 -20.45 -22.95
CA GLN A 263 4.97 -21.23 -24.14
C GLN A 263 4.55 -22.70 -24.03
N SER A 264 4.68 -23.31 -22.83
CA SER A 264 4.32 -24.71 -22.62
C SER A 264 2.81 -24.94 -22.68
N GLN A 265 1.99 -23.98 -22.26
CA GLN A 265 0.54 -24.06 -22.21
C GLN A 265 -0.15 -23.96 -23.57
N VAL A 266 0.42 -23.22 -24.51
CA VAL A 266 -0.08 -23.15 -25.91
C VAL A 266 -0.15 -24.57 -26.53
N SER A 267 0.57 -25.54 -25.95
CA SER A 267 0.62 -26.92 -26.40
C SER A 267 -0.31 -27.89 -25.65
N SER A 268 -1.07 -27.44 -24.63
CA SER A 268 -1.92 -28.31 -23.80
C SER A 268 -3.26 -27.66 -23.47
N ASP A 269 -4.36 -28.18 -24.04
CA ASP A 269 -5.76 -27.75 -23.75
C ASP A 269 -6.34 -28.30 -22.43
N ALA A 270 -5.54 -28.75 -21.49
CA ALA A 270 -6.00 -29.40 -20.26
C ALA A 270 -6.35 -28.38 -19.16
N PHE A 271 -7.58 -27.84 -19.18
CA PHE A 271 -8.13 -27.15 -18.02
C PHE A 271 -8.64 -28.15 -16.97
N SER A 272 -8.38 -27.86 -15.68
CA SER A 272 -9.02 -28.55 -14.57
C SER A 272 -10.54 -28.38 -14.65
N THR A 273 -11.31 -29.46 -14.50
CA THR A 273 -12.78 -29.46 -14.62
C THR A 273 -13.50 -28.80 -13.43
N ASN A 274 -12.79 -28.44 -12.36
CA ASN A 274 -13.37 -27.92 -11.10
C ASN A 274 -13.08 -26.44 -10.83
N LEU A 275 -12.82 -25.63 -11.88
CA LEU A 275 -12.53 -24.20 -11.71
C LEU A 275 -13.79 -23.41 -11.38
N SER A 276 -13.64 -22.39 -10.53
CA SER A 276 -14.72 -21.45 -10.24
C SER A 276 -15.19 -20.73 -11.51
N GLN A 277 -16.50 -20.71 -11.73
CA GLN A 277 -17.13 -19.99 -12.83
C GLN A 277 -17.51 -18.55 -12.47
N SER A 278 -16.99 -18.02 -11.34
CA SER A 278 -17.26 -16.65 -10.93
C SER A 278 -16.71 -15.64 -11.94
N ASP A 279 -17.56 -14.73 -12.40
CA ASP A 279 -17.22 -13.55 -13.21
C ASP A 279 -17.10 -12.27 -12.37
N ALA A 280 -17.14 -12.42 -11.03
CA ALA A 280 -17.13 -11.29 -10.11
C ALA A 280 -15.81 -10.50 -10.09
N PRO A 281 -14.59 -11.10 -10.16
CA PRO A 281 -13.36 -10.34 -10.07
C PRO A 281 -13.03 -9.58 -11.36
N ILE A 282 -12.66 -8.30 -11.18
CA ILE A 282 -12.05 -7.45 -12.21
C ILE A 282 -10.69 -7.00 -11.68
N PHE A 283 -9.61 -7.49 -12.26
CA PHE A 283 -8.25 -7.12 -11.86
C PHE A 283 -7.77 -5.92 -12.67
N VAL A 284 -7.35 -4.85 -11.98
CA VAL A 284 -6.74 -3.67 -12.59
C VAL A 284 -5.25 -3.68 -12.26
N VAL A 285 -4.44 -3.91 -13.28
CA VAL A 285 -2.99 -4.14 -13.16
C VAL A 285 -2.18 -3.18 -14.02
N GLY A 286 -0.87 -3.15 -13.85
CA GLY A 286 0.06 -2.31 -14.64
C GLY A 286 1.23 -1.83 -13.81
N MET A 287 2.18 -1.12 -14.41
CA MET A 287 3.22 -0.50 -13.61
C MET A 287 2.63 0.54 -12.63
N PRO A 288 3.17 0.67 -11.41
CA PRO A 288 2.80 1.79 -10.55
C PRO A 288 2.92 3.12 -11.31
N ARG A 289 2.03 4.07 -11.05
CA ARG A 289 1.98 5.40 -11.73
C ARG A 289 1.54 5.35 -13.20
N SER A 290 1.03 4.24 -13.70
CA SER A 290 0.47 4.14 -15.07
C SER A 290 -0.98 4.63 -15.21
N GLY A 291 -1.69 4.89 -14.10
CA GLY A 291 -3.09 5.33 -14.12
C GLY A 291 -4.09 4.27 -13.64
N THR A 292 -3.63 3.19 -13.01
CA THR A 292 -4.48 2.12 -12.45
C THR A 292 -5.57 2.66 -11.51
N THR A 293 -5.26 3.69 -10.71
CA THR A 293 -6.24 4.34 -9.82
C THR A 293 -7.36 5.05 -10.60
N LEU A 294 -7.06 5.62 -11.77
CA LEU A 294 -8.10 6.23 -12.62
C LEU A 294 -9.11 5.18 -13.07
N VAL A 295 -8.64 4.04 -13.55
CA VAL A 295 -9.51 2.94 -13.99
C VAL A 295 -10.29 2.34 -12.82
N GLU A 296 -9.67 2.16 -11.66
CA GLU A 296 -10.37 1.75 -10.44
C GLU A 296 -11.53 2.70 -10.11
N ARG A 297 -11.32 4.03 -10.19
CA ARG A 297 -12.34 5.05 -9.91
C ARG A 297 -13.48 4.99 -10.91
N ILE A 298 -13.18 4.81 -12.18
CA ILE A 298 -14.18 4.66 -13.25
C ILE A 298 -15.05 3.43 -12.97
N LEU A 299 -14.44 2.26 -12.76
CA LEU A 299 -15.14 1.00 -12.55
C LEU A 299 -15.92 0.99 -11.23
N SER A 300 -15.32 1.50 -10.14
CA SER A 300 -15.99 1.53 -8.83
C SER A 300 -17.10 2.58 -8.70
N HIS A 301 -17.27 3.45 -9.70
CA HIS A 301 -18.42 4.36 -9.77
C HIS A 301 -19.65 3.71 -10.44
N HIS A 302 -19.48 2.51 -10.99
CA HIS A 302 -20.59 1.73 -11.56
C HIS A 302 -21.41 1.07 -10.44
N SER A 303 -22.75 1.08 -10.57
CA SER A 303 -23.67 0.60 -9.54
C SER A 303 -23.52 -0.89 -9.17
N LEU A 304 -22.98 -1.71 -10.09
CA LEU A 304 -22.77 -3.15 -9.90
C LEU A 304 -21.35 -3.50 -9.39
N VAL A 305 -20.51 -2.53 -9.10
CA VAL A 305 -19.08 -2.76 -8.84
C VAL A 305 -18.66 -2.22 -7.48
N ALA A 306 -18.13 -3.09 -6.62
CA ALA A 306 -17.43 -2.70 -5.40
C ALA A 306 -15.93 -2.51 -5.65
N SER A 307 -15.27 -1.64 -4.89
CA SER A 307 -13.80 -1.52 -4.89
C SER A 307 -13.19 -2.25 -3.70
N GLY A 308 -12.22 -3.11 -3.96
CA GLY A 308 -11.35 -3.71 -2.95
C GLY A 308 -10.07 -2.90 -2.70
N GLY A 309 -9.74 -1.91 -3.55
CA GLY A 309 -8.46 -1.20 -3.47
C GLY A 309 -7.28 -2.08 -3.86
N GLU A 310 -6.14 -1.93 -3.19
CA GLU A 310 -4.90 -2.70 -3.45
C GLU A 310 -4.88 -4.00 -2.62
N LEU A 311 -5.53 -5.06 -3.13
CA LEU A 311 -5.63 -6.35 -2.45
C LEU A 311 -4.40 -7.22 -2.72
N GLN A 312 -3.79 -7.72 -1.64
CA GLN A 312 -2.73 -8.72 -1.73
C GLN A 312 -3.28 -10.16 -1.74
N ASP A 313 -4.60 -10.30 -1.73
CA ASP A 313 -5.30 -11.55 -1.45
C ASP A 313 -5.04 -12.65 -2.48
N PHE A 314 -4.82 -12.29 -3.77
CA PHE A 314 -4.44 -13.29 -4.77
C PHE A 314 -3.04 -13.86 -4.49
N GLY A 315 -2.04 -13.02 -4.26
CA GLY A 315 -0.69 -13.45 -3.89
C GLY A 315 -0.66 -14.23 -2.58
N VAL A 316 -1.48 -13.85 -1.60
CA VAL A 316 -1.63 -14.58 -0.33
C VAL A 316 -2.27 -15.96 -0.56
N ALA A 317 -3.30 -16.07 -1.40
CA ALA A 317 -3.91 -17.35 -1.76
C ALA A 317 -2.90 -18.27 -2.46
N VAL A 318 -2.11 -17.74 -3.41
CA VAL A 318 -0.99 -18.47 -4.04
C VAL A 318 -0.03 -18.97 -2.97
N LYS A 319 0.41 -18.11 -2.06
CA LYS A 319 1.35 -18.47 -0.99
C LYS A 319 0.80 -19.54 -0.05
N GLN A 320 -0.48 -19.47 0.30
CA GLN A 320 -1.13 -20.45 1.17
C GLN A 320 -1.22 -21.85 0.52
N VAL A 321 -1.44 -21.92 -0.79
CA VAL A 321 -1.52 -23.20 -1.50
C VAL A 321 -0.13 -23.79 -1.75
N THR A 322 0.82 -22.95 -2.17
CA THR A 322 2.20 -23.41 -2.49
C THR A 322 3.04 -23.76 -1.27
N GLN A 323 2.77 -23.15 -0.11
CA GLN A 323 3.50 -23.34 1.15
C GLN A 323 5.04 -23.23 1.03
N THR A 324 5.51 -22.42 0.08
CA THR A 324 6.95 -22.16 -0.11
C THR A 324 7.55 -21.48 1.12
N SER A 325 8.82 -21.79 1.43
CA SER A 325 9.51 -21.32 2.65
C SER A 325 9.83 -19.83 2.68
N SER A 326 9.82 -19.16 1.53
CA SER A 326 10.03 -17.71 1.42
C SER A 326 9.01 -16.91 2.25
N GLN A 327 9.41 -15.72 2.71
CA GLN A 327 8.50 -14.78 3.38
C GLN A 327 7.72 -13.89 2.38
N LEU A 328 8.08 -13.94 1.09
CA LEU A 328 7.46 -13.13 0.04
C LEU A 328 6.29 -13.87 -0.60
N VAL A 329 5.27 -13.13 -0.96
CA VAL A 329 4.16 -13.66 -1.78
C VAL A 329 4.50 -13.68 -3.26
N LEU A 330 5.43 -12.82 -3.70
CA LEU A 330 5.91 -12.70 -5.08
C LEU A 330 7.41 -12.96 -5.10
N ASP A 331 7.80 -14.14 -5.52
CA ASP A 331 9.16 -14.58 -5.81
C ASP A 331 9.15 -15.77 -6.79
N THR A 332 10.29 -16.06 -7.41
CA THR A 332 10.41 -17.12 -8.41
C THR A 332 9.97 -18.49 -7.87
N PRO A 333 10.43 -18.98 -6.70
CA PRO A 333 9.99 -20.28 -6.19
C PRO A 333 8.48 -20.37 -5.96
N THR A 334 7.85 -19.26 -5.50
CA THR A 334 6.39 -19.24 -5.27
C THR A 334 5.62 -19.29 -6.60
N ILE A 335 6.07 -18.55 -7.62
CA ILE A 335 5.46 -18.57 -8.95
C ILE A 335 5.64 -19.96 -9.61
N GLU A 336 6.84 -20.54 -9.57
CA GLU A 336 7.09 -21.90 -10.12
C GLU A 336 6.22 -22.96 -9.45
N SER A 337 6.15 -22.94 -8.12
CA SER A 337 5.32 -23.87 -7.36
C SER A 337 3.83 -23.67 -7.66
N ALA A 338 3.37 -22.43 -7.92
CA ALA A 338 1.98 -22.15 -8.23
C ALA A 338 1.51 -22.85 -9.51
N TYR A 339 2.33 -22.88 -10.55
CA TYR A 339 1.99 -23.58 -11.81
C TYR A 339 1.87 -25.11 -11.66
N GLN A 340 2.41 -25.66 -10.57
CA GLN A 340 2.32 -27.10 -10.25
C GLN A 340 1.31 -27.39 -9.14
N SER A 341 0.62 -26.38 -8.65
CA SER A 341 -0.32 -26.47 -7.54
C SER A 341 -1.77 -26.55 -8.04
N ASP A 342 -2.69 -26.80 -7.10
CA ASP A 342 -4.13 -26.77 -7.37
C ASP A 342 -4.61 -25.31 -7.60
N LEU A 343 -4.72 -24.92 -8.86
CA LEU A 343 -5.18 -23.60 -9.28
C LEU A 343 -6.65 -23.33 -8.91
N ALA A 344 -7.49 -24.36 -8.89
CA ALA A 344 -8.87 -24.22 -8.42
C ALA A 344 -8.92 -23.80 -6.95
N LYS A 345 -8.05 -24.37 -6.14
CA LYS A 345 -7.91 -24.01 -4.72
C LYS A 345 -7.41 -22.58 -4.52
N ILE A 346 -6.49 -22.10 -5.36
CA ILE A 346 -6.04 -20.70 -5.33
C ILE A 346 -7.22 -19.76 -5.62
N GLY A 347 -7.99 -20.04 -6.67
CA GLY A 347 -9.17 -19.25 -7.03
C GLY A 347 -10.25 -19.25 -5.94
N GLU A 348 -10.53 -20.41 -5.36
CA GLU A 348 -11.49 -20.55 -4.26
C GLU A 348 -11.08 -19.72 -3.04
N LEU A 349 -9.83 -19.83 -2.60
CA LEU A 349 -9.31 -19.07 -1.46
C LEU A 349 -9.36 -17.57 -1.70
N TYR A 350 -9.00 -17.10 -2.89
CA TYR A 350 -9.11 -15.70 -3.24
C TYR A 350 -10.57 -15.20 -3.14
N LEU A 351 -11.52 -15.94 -3.71
CA LEU A 351 -12.93 -15.58 -3.67
C LEU A 351 -13.50 -15.59 -2.24
N GLN A 352 -13.10 -16.56 -1.40
CA GLN A 352 -13.49 -16.61 0.01
C GLN A 352 -12.96 -15.41 0.79
N ARG A 353 -11.68 -15.07 0.59
CA ARG A 353 -11.01 -13.96 1.29
C ARG A 353 -11.59 -12.60 0.94
N THR A 354 -12.10 -12.43 -0.28
CA THR A 354 -12.58 -11.14 -0.80
C THR A 354 -14.11 -11.02 -0.80
N ALA A 355 -14.84 -12.08 -0.47
CA ALA A 355 -16.30 -12.13 -0.53
C ALA A 355 -16.98 -10.99 0.25
N PHE A 356 -16.48 -10.67 1.44
CA PHE A 356 -17.06 -9.62 2.31
C PHE A 356 -16.92 -8.21 1.72
N LEU A 357 -15.89 -7.94 0.88
CA LEU A 357 -15.69 -6.64 0.25
C LEU A 357 -16.72 -6.35 -0.84
N ARG A 358 -17.24 -7.39 -1.45
CA ARG A 358 -18.21 -7.27 -2.54
C ARG A 358 -19.59 -6.83 -2.05
N GLN A 359 -19.94 -7.18 -0.80
CA GLN A 359 -21.28 -6.95 -0.25
C GLN A 359 -22.38 -7.44 -1.22
N GLU A 360 -23.26 -6.53 -1.68
CA GLU A 360 -24.32 -6.84 -2.65
C GLU A 360 -23.92 -6.58 -4.11
N ALA A 361 -22.72 -6.04 -4.37
CA ALA A 361 -22.27 -5.77 -5.72
C ALA A 361 -22.02 -7.07 -6.51
N LYS A 362 -22.29 -7.04 -7.80
CA LYS A 362 -22.04 -8.18 -8.68
C LYS A 362 -20.55 -8.43 -8.89
N HIS A 363 -19.77 -7.36 -9.05
CA HIS A 363 -18.34 -7.42 -9.35
C HIS A 363 -17.51 -6.76 -8.24
N LEU A 364 -16.25 -7.16 -8.15
CA LEU A 364 -15.23 -6.58 -7.26
C LEU A 364 -14.02 -6.17 -8.09
N VAL A 365 -13.64 -4.91 -8.02
CA VAL A 365 -12.36 -4.44 -8.57
C VAL A 365 -11.26 -4.68 -7.54
N ASP A 366 -10.27 -5.48 -7.93
CA ASP A 366 -8.98 -5.64 -7.27
C ASP A 366 -7.93 -4.85 -8.06
N LYS A 367 -7.50 -3.73 -7.52
CA LYS A 367 -6.52 -2.87 -8.18
C LYS A 367 -5.18 -2.94 -7.44
N LEU A 368 -4.41 -3.97 -7.72
CA LEU A 368 -3.01 -4.06 -7.29
C LEU A 368 -2.10 -4.01 -8.53
N PRO A 369 -1.31 -2.94 -8.71
CA PRO A 369 -0.45 -2.81 -9.88
C PRO A 369 0.36 -4.07 -10.18
N PHE A 370 1.05 -4.61 -9.20
CA PHE A 370 1.91 -5.80 -9.35
C PHE A 370 1.20 -7.12 -9.63
N ASN A 371 -0.13 -7.18 -9.58
CA ASN A 371 -0.86 -8.37 -10.03
C ASN A 371 -0.62 -8.67 -11.53
N PHE A 372 0.09 -7.81 -12.28
CA PHE A 372 0.53 -8.16 -13.64
C PHE A 372 1.49 -9.37 -13.66
N PHE A 373 2.18 -9.67 -12.59
CA PHE A 373 2.96 -10.91 -12.47
C PHE A 373 2.09 -12.16 -12.36
N TYR A 374 0.86 -12.02 -11.91
CA TYR A 374 -0.08 -13.13 -11.70
C TYR A 374 -1.11 -13.30 -12.82
N ILE A 375 -1.11 -12.49 -13.88
CA ILE A 375 -2.21 -12.48 -14.88
C ILE A 375 -2.48 -13.86 -15.49
N ASP A 376 -1.47 -14.68 -15.72
CA ASP A 376 -1.66 -16.02 -16.25
C ASP A 376 -2.22 -16.98 -15.18
N LEU A 377 -1.73 -16.92 -13.94
CA LEU A 377 -2.29 -17.69 -12.82
C LEU A 377 -3.73 -17.27 -12.51
N ILE A 378 -4.03 -15.94 -12.58
CA ILE A 378 -5.40 -15.42 -12.43
C ILE A 378 -6.32 -16.02 -13.49
N ARG A 379 -5.92 -15.97 -14.78
CA ARG A 379 -6.69 -16.54 -15.87
C ARG A 379 -6.96 -18.03 -15.68
N GLN A 380 -5.96 -18.77 -15.21
CA GLN A 380 -6.09 -20.21 -15.00
C GLN A 380 -6.92 -20.56 -13.76
N ALA A 381 -6.78 -19.83 -12.67
CA ALA A 381 -7.52 -20.06 -11.43
C ALA A 381 -8.97 -19.52 -11.49
N LEU A 382 -9.20 -18.44 -12.24
CA LEU A 382 -10.46 -17.71 -12.34
C LEU A 382 -10.75 -17.37 -13.82
N PRO A 383 -11.14 -18.33 -14.65
CA PRO A 383 -11.19 -18.18 -16.11
C PRO A 383 -12.18 -17.10 -16.61
N ASN A 384 -13.17 -16.73 -15.80
CA ASN A 384 -14.15 -15.69 -16.13
C ASN A 384 -13.78 -14.30 -15.57
N ALA A 385 -12.70 -14.18 -14.79
CA ALA A 385 -12.22 -12.90 -14.30
C ALA A 385 -11.77 -12.02 -15.48
N LYS A 386 -12.00 -10.70 -15.34
CA LYS A 386 -11.54 -9.71 -16.32
C LYS A 386 -10.25 -9.07 -15.84
N ILE A 387 -9.30 -8.91 -16.76
CA ILE A 387 -8.00 -8.27 -16.46
C ILE A 387 -7.88 -7.01 -17.30
N VAL A 388 -7.75 -5.86 -16.66
CA VAL A 388 -7.50 -4.57 -17.31
C VAL A 388 -6.07 -4.14 -16.98
N CYS A 389 -5.19 -4.17 -17.99
CA CYS A 389 -3.79 -3.80 -17.81
C CYS A 389 -3.54 -2.39 -18.37
N LEU A 390 -3.10 -1.48 -17.52
CA LEU A 390 -2.77 -0.11 -17.89
C LEU A 390 -1.42 -0.04 -18.57
N LEU A 391 -1.41 0.47 -19.80
CA LEU A 391 -0.21 0.94 -20.51
C LEU A 391 -0.23 2.45 -20.57
N ARG A 392 0.92 3.06 -20.32
CA ARG A 392 1.15 4.50 -20.39
C ARG A 392 2.50 4.76 -21.02
N ASN A 393 2.69 5.94 -21.62
CA ASN A 393 3.98 6.36 -22.13
C ASN A 393 5.13 5.92 -21.20
N PRO A 394 6.15 5.19 -21.71
CA PRO A 394 7.22 4.63 -20.88
C PRO A 394 7.96 5.68 -20.07
N MET A 395 8.24 6.85 -20.66
CA MET A 395 8.93 7.94 -19.96
C MET A 395 8.10 8.51 -18.81
N ASP A 396 6.79 8.76 -19.02
CA ASP A 396 5.90 9.26 -17.96
C ASP A 396 5.77 8.23 -16.81
N THR A 397 5.74 6.94 -17.15
CA THR A 397 5.69 5.85 -16.17
C THR A 397 6.99 5.75 -15.39
N CYS A 398 8.14 5.72 -16.06
CA CYS A 398 9.45 5.58 -15.44
C CYS A 398 9.79 6.79 -14.56
N VAL A 399 9.63 8.00 -15.07
CA VAL A 399 9.86 9.23 -14.31
C VAL A 399 8.86 9.34 -13.15
N GLY A 400 7.61 8.93 -13.36
CA GLY A 400 6.59 8.87 -12.30
C GLY A 400 6.96 7.94 -11.16
N ASN A 401 7.52 6.76 -11.46
CA ASN A 401 8.04 5.81 -10.47
C ASN A 401 9.27 6.37 -9.75
N PHE A 402 10.22 6.94 -10.49
CA PHE A 402 11.44 7.52 -9.90
C PHE A 402 11.12 8.67 -8.94
N ARG A 403 10.12 9.49 -9.25
CA ARG A 403 9.69 10.61 -8.41
C ARG A 403 8.81 10.20 -7.21
N GLN A 404 8.37 8.94 -7.16
CA GLN A 404 7.55 8.45 -6.05
C GLN A 404 8.43 8.03 -4.87
N LEU A 405 8.05 8.46 -3.66
CA LEU A 405 8.58 7.90 -2.43
C LEU A 405 7.82 6.61 -2.12
N PHE A 406 8.48 5.48 -2.33
CA PHE A 406 8.00 4.18 -1.87
C PHE A 406 8.66 3.82 -0.54
N SER A 407 7.98 2.98 0.26
CA SER A 407 8.53 2.50 1.53
C SER A 407 9.83 1.73 1.32
N ILE A 408 10.89 2.14 2.02
CA ILE A 408 12.18 1.43 2.01
C ILE A 408 12.08 0.01 2.59
N HIS A 409 11.06 -0.24 3.41
CA HIS A 409 10.82 -1.54 4.03
C HIS A 409 10.06 -2.51 3.12
N SER A 410 9.47 -2.01 2.03
CA SER A 410 8.84 -2.89 1.05
C SER A 410 9.89 -3.58 0.19
N PRO A 411 9.86 -4.91 0.06
CA PRO A 411 10.77 -5.62 -0.82
C PRO A 411 10.48 -5.38 -2.30
N TYR A 412 9.26 -4.95 -2.65
CA TYR A 412 8.76 -4.88 -4.02
C TYR A 412 9.10 -3.60 -4.76
N TYR A 413 9.39 -2.49 -4.07
CA TYR A 413 9.58 -1.18 -4.71
C TYR A 413 11.03 -0.74 -4.83
N ALA A 414 12.00 -1.60 -4.49
CA ALA A 414 13.41 -1.22 -4.52
C ALA A 414 13.93 -0.92 -5.95
N TYR A 415 13.31 -1.45 -6.99
CA TYR A 415 13.60 -1.09 -8.38
C TYR A 415 13.47 0.42 -8.65
N ALA A 416 12.65 1.14 -7.88
CA ALA A 416 12.38 2.57 -8.07
C ALA A 416 13.51 3.50 -7.58
N TYR A 417 14.62 2.95 -7.10
CA TYR A 417 15.77 3.76 -6.68
C TYR A 417 16.72 4.11 -7.82
N ASP A 418 16.65 3.44 -8.96
CA ASP A 418 17.50 3.71 -10.13
C ASP A 418 16.64 3.82 -11.40
N LEU A 419 16.86 4.88 -12.20
CA LEU A 419 16.03 5.19 -13.35
C LEU A 419 16.23 4.20 -14.50
N GLU A 420 17.46 3.71 -14.70
CA GLU A 420 17.76 2.72 -15.74
C GLU A 420 17.13 1.36 -15.40
N VAL A 421 17.18 0.98 -14.11
CA VAL A 421 16.51 -0.23 -13.60
C VAL A 421 14.98 -0.14 -13.80
N ILE A 422 14.37 1.03 -13.55
CA ILE A 422 12.94 1.23 -13.84
C ILE A 422 12.66 1.02 -15.34
N GLY A 423 13.51 1.57 -16.22
CA GLY A 423 13.36 1.41 -17.67
C GLY A 423 13.41 -0.05 -18.11
N GLN A 424 14.40 -0.81 -17.62
CA GLN A 424 14.53 -2.25 -17.92
C GLN A 424 13.35 -3.07 -17.40
N LEU A 425 12.85 -2.75 -16.18
CA LEU A 425 11.66 -3.39 -15.64
C LEU A 425 10.41 -3.07 -16.49
N TYR A 426 10.28 -1.81 -16.93
CA TYR A 426 9.17 -1.40 -17.81
C TYR A 426 9.18 -2.19 -19.13
N GLN A 427 10.34 -2.34 -19.77
CA GLN A 427 10.47 -3.11 -21.01
C GLN A 427 10.07 -4.58 -20.81
N SER A 428 10.53 -5.22 -19.72
CA SER A 428 10.16 -6.60 -19.38
C SER A 428 8.66 -6.73 -19.12
N PHE A 429 8.08 -5.79 -18.36
CA PHE A 429 6.64 -5.71 -18.11
C PHE A 429 5.84 -5.57 -19.42
N GLU A 430 6.20 -4.61 -20.27
CA GLU A 430 5.48 -4.36 -21.52
C GLU A 430 5.55 -5.56 -22.46
N GLN A 431 6.73 -6.18 -22.60
CA GLN A 431 6.91 -7.39 -23.39
C GLN A 431 6.01 -8.53 -22.87
N TRP A 432 5.96 -8.73 -21.56
CA TRP A 432 5.15 -9.75 -20.92
C TRP A 432 3.66 -9.55 -21.19
N VAL A 433 3.12 -8.37 -20.88
CA VAL A 433 1.68 -8.14 -20.98
C VAL A 433 1.18 -8.11 -22.43
N ARG A 434 2.00 -7.62 -23.38
CA ARG A 434 1.67 -7.67 -24.81
C ARG A 434 1.65 -9.11 -25.31
N LYS A 435 2.66 -9.91 -25.01
CA LYS A 435 2.69 -11.33 -25.40
C LYS A 435 1.52 -12.10 -24.81
N PHE A 436 1.16 -11.82 -23.54
CA PHE A 436 -0.01 -12.43 -22.90
C PHE A 436 -1.31 -12.01 -23.59
N ALA A 437 -1.47 -10.74 -23.95
CA ALA A 437 -2.65 -10.23 -24.64
C ALA A 437 -2.79 -10.80 -26.05
N ASP A 438 -1.69 -10.97 -26.79
CA ASP A 438 -1.70 -11.62 -28.11
C ASP A 438 -2.12 -13.09 -28.00
N THR A 439 -1.76 -13.77 -26.92
CA THR A 439 -2.12 -15.18 -26.68
C THR A 439 -3.57 -15.33 -26.19
N TYR A 440 -4.05 -14.43 -25.33
CA TYR A 440 -5.37 -14.51 -24.69
C TYR A 440 -6.16 -13.19 -24.78
N PRO A 441 -6.54 -12.73 -25.99
CA PRO A 441 -7.12 -11.40 -26.21
C PRO A 441 -8.48 -11.18 -25.51
N ASN A 442 -9.20 -12.25 -25.18
CA ASN A 442 -10.49 -12.16 -24.48
C ASN A 442 -10.36 -12.10 -22.95
N ALA A 443 -9.18 -12.44 -22.39
CA ALA A 443 -8.95 -12.46 -20.95
C ALA A 443 -8.43 -11.13 -20.42
N ILE A 444 -7.70 -10.37 -21.25
CA ILE A 444 -7.05 -9.12 -20.87
C ILE A 444 -7.35 -7.99 -21.87
N ARG A 445 -7.63 -6.80 -21.35
CA ARG A 445 -7.65 -5.54 -22.11
C ARG A 445 -6.39 -4.74 -21.79
N LEU A 446 -5.62 -4.39 -22.82
CA LEU A 446 -4.56 -3.40 -22.70
C LEU A 446 -5.18 -2.01 -22.86
N GLN A 447 -5.28 -1.26 -21.75
CA GLN A 447 -5.89 0.07 -21.72
C GLN A 447 -4.81 1.14 -21.81
N SER A 448 -4.81 1.95 -22.87
CA SER A 448 -3.95 3.13 -22.95
C SER A 448 -4.45 4.23 -22.02
N TYR A 449 -3.56 4.73 -21.14
CA TYR A 449 -3.84 5.89 -20.29
C TYR A 449 -4.11 7.15 -21.12
N GLU A 450 -3.32 7.36 -22.19
CA GLU A 450 -3.42 8.54 -23.05
C GLU A 450 -4.76 8.57 -23.80
N GLN A 451 -5.16 7.43 -24.37
CA GLN A 451 -6.46 7.32 -25.07
C GLN A 451 -7.62 7.55 -24.09
N LEU A 452 -7.55 6.93 -22.90
CA LEU A 452 -8.55 7.12 -21.86
C LEU A 452 -8.68 8.59 -21.43
N ALA A 453 -7.56 9.30 -21.29
CA ALA A 453 -7.56 10.70 -20.89
C ALA A 453 -8.01 11.66 -22.00
N GLN A 454 -7.72 11.33 -23.28
CA GLN A 454 -8.06 12.15 -24.44
C GLN A 454 -9.48 11.91 -24.95
N ASN A 455 -9.96 10.67 -24.87
CA ASN A 455 -11.27 10.23 -25.39
C ASN A 455 -12.08 9.48 -24.33
N PRO A 456 -12.35 10.06 -23.14
CA PRO A 456 -12.87 9.34 -21.99
C PRO A 456 -14.21 8.65 -22.26
N GLN A 457 -15.12 9.29 -23.02
CA GLN A 457 -16.44 8.72 -23.27
C GLN A 457 -16.39 7.41 -24.08
N ALA A 458 -15.58 7.36 -25.14
CA ALA A 458 -15.42 6.17 -25.97
C ALA A 458 -14.69 5.07 -25.19
N GLU A 459 -13.56 5.41 -24.56
CA GLU A 459 -12.73 4.45 -23.85
C GLU A 459 -13.42 3.84 -22.63
N VAL A 460 -14.18 4.65 -21.87
CA VAL A 460 -14.96 4.14 -20.72
C VAL A 460 -16.07 3.23 -21.19
N LYS A 461 -16.75 3.55 -22.31
CA LYS A 461 -17.77 2.67 -22.87
C LYS A 461 -17.20 1.31 -23.26
N ASP A 462 -16.04 1.31 -23.92
CA ASP A 462 -15.37 0.08 -24.34
C ASP A 462 -14.81 -0.71 -23.14
N LEU A 463 -14.31 -0.01 -22.12
CA LEU A 463 -13.85 -0.62 -20.86
C LEU A 463 -15.02 -1.34 -20.14
N LEU A 464 -16.16 -0.69 -20.00
CA LEU A 464 -17.35 -1.28 -19.39
C LEU A 464 -17.85 -2.49 -20.19
N ALA A 465 -17.89 -2.38 -21.51
CA ALA A 465 -18.28 -3.49 -22.38
C ALA A 465 -17.34 -4.70 -22.22
N PHE A 466 -16.01 -4.49 -22.17
CA PHE A 466 -15.04 -5.54 -21.88
C PHE A 466 -15.28 -6.22 -20.53
N CYS A 467 -15.66 -5.45 -19.51
CA CYS A 467 -15.97 -5.97 -18.17
C CYS A 467 -17.40 -6.56 -18.05
N ASN A 468 -18.14 -6.71 -19.16
CA ASN A 468 -19.54 -7.15 -19.17
C ASN A 468 -20.47 -6.27 -18.32
N LEU A 469 -20.18 -4.98 -18.25
CA LEU A 469 -20.96 -3.98 -17.51
C LEU A 469 -21.80 -3.14 -18.48
N PRO A 470 -23.06 -2.86 -18.19
CA PRO A 470 -23.86 -1.91 -18.95
C PRO A 470 -23.28 -0.50 -18.84
N TRP A 471 -23.61 0.35 -19.81
CA TRP A 471 -23.19 1.74 -19.77
C TRP A 471 -23.88 2.52 -18.65
N GLU A 472 -23.09 3.20 -17.82
CA GLU A 472 -23.55 4.18 -16.83
C GLU A 472 -22.75 5.48 -16.95
N ALA A 473 -23.46 6.60 -17.20
CA ALA A 473 -22.83 7.90 -17.44
C ALA A 473 -22.03 8.42 -16.23
N GLN A 474 -22.40 8.02 -15.03
CA GLN A 474 -21.68 8.37 -13.78
C GLN A 474 -20.23 7.89 -13.77
N CYS A 475 -19.89 6.82 -14.50
CA CYS A 475 -18.52 6.34 -14.60
C CYS A 475 -17.54 7.36 -15.22
N LEU A 476 -18.05 8.40 -15.91
CA LEU A 476 -17.24 9.53 -16.41
C LEU A 476 -16.99 10.60 -15.33
N GLN A 477 -17.78 10.63 -14.26
CA GLN A 477 -17.76 11.67 -13.23
C GLN A 477 -17.00 11.21 -12.00
N ILE A 478 -15.74 10.82 -12.18
CA ILE A 478 -14.91 10.21 -11.13
C ILE A 478 -14.71 11.11 -9.91
N GLU A 479 -14.79 12.44 -10.09
CA GLU A 479 -14.74 13.44 -9.02
C GLU A 479 -15.90 13.30 -8.01
N ASN A 480 -17.04 12.78 -8.45
CA ASN A 480 -18.22 12.54 -7.63
C ASN A 480 -18.18 11.18 -6.89
N ASN A 481 -17.23 10.32 -7.22
CA ASN A 481 -17.06 9.05 -6.53
C ASN A 481 -16.51 9.30 -5.12
N THR A 482 -17.30 9.03 -4.08
CA THR A 482 -16.97 9.29 -2.67
C THR A 482 -16.18 8.19 -1.99
N LEU A 483 -15.96 7.05 -2.65
CA LEU A 483 -15.21 5.93 -2.07
C LEU A 483 -13.79 6.36 -1.65
N PRO A 484 -13.29 5.87 -0.52
CA PRO A 484 -11.94 6.19 -0.07
C PRO A 484 -10.89 5.71 -1.08
N VAL A 485 -9.83 6.50 -1.26
CA VAL A 485 -8.69 6.17 -2.12
C VAL A 485 -7.44 6.08 -1.26
N SER A 486 -6.85 4.90 -1.16
CA SER A 486 -5.66 4.63 -0.32
C SER A 486 -4.35 4.59 -1.11
N THR A 487 -4.24 5.33 -2.22
CA THR A 487 -3.06 5.30 -3.10
C THR A 487 -2.33 6.64 -3.17
N ALA A 488 -1.07 6.61 -3.60
CA ALA A 488 -0.24 7.80 -3.83
C ALA A 488 -0.82 8.77 -4.88
N SER A 489 -1.81 8.35 -5.68
CA SER A 489 -2.47 9.17 -6.72
C SER A 489 -3.75 9.86 -6.23
N LYS A 490 -4.04 9.86 -4.93
CA LYS A 490 -5.31 10.28 -4.33
C LYS A 490 -5.75 11.70 -4.69
N VAL A 491 -4.83 12.65 -4.77
CA VAL A 491 -5.17 14.05 -5.11
C VAL A 491 -5.59 14.17 -6.58
N GLN A 492 -4.94 13.41 -7.46
CA GLN A 492 -5.17 13.47 -8.90
C GLN A 492 -6.52 12.90 -9.36
N VAL A 493 -7.11 11.99 -8.58
CA VAL A 493 -8.39 11.34 -8.94
C VAL A 493 -9.61 12.01 -8.31
N LYS A 494 -9.44 13.17 -7.69
CA LYS A 494 -10.53 14.06 -7.23
C LYS A 494 -10.92 15.13 -8.26
N GLU A 495 -10.22 15.18 -9.38
CA GLU A 495 -10.52 16.06 -10.50
C GLU A 495 -11.17 15.26 -11.63
N PRO A 496 -11.96 15.90 -12.51
CA PRO A 496 -12.43 15.26 -13.74
C PRO A 496 -11.29 14.66 -14.56
N ILE A 497 -11.60 13.64 -15.38
CA ILE A 497 -10.61 13.03 -16.27
C ILE A 497 -9.96 14.10 -17.14
N ASN A 498 -8.64 14.21 -17.09
CA ASN A 498 -7.89 15.25 -17.80
C ASN A 498 -6.55 14.74 -18.36
N THR A 499 -5.92 15.54 -19.19
CA THR A 499 -4.65 15.23 -19.88
C THR A 499 -3.41 15.81 -19.21
N HIS A 500 -3.52 16.47 -18.05
CA HIS A 500 -2.44 17.22 -17.40
C HIS A 500 -1.22 16.37 -17.03
N SER A 501 -1.41 15.06 -16.95
CA SER A 501 -0.34 14.12 -16.60
C SER A 501 0.40 13.54 -17.82
N ILE A 502 -0.06 13.83 -19.06
CA ILE A 502 0.57 13.35 -20.29
C ILE A 502 1.79 14.22 -20.61
N GLY A 503 2.91 13.59 -20.89
CA GLY A 503 4.15 14.27 -21.28
C GLY A 503 4.84 15.03 -20.15
N ARG A 504 4.50 14.77 -18.89
CA ARG A 504 5.15 15.44 -17.73
C ARG A 504 6.64 15.16 -17.64
N TRP A 505 7.11 14.03 -18.16
CA TRP A 505 8.52 13.67 -18.22
C TRP A 505 9.37 14.70 -18.98
N LYS A 506 8.79 15.42 -19.95
CA LYS A 506 9.50 16.44 -20.76
C LYS A 506 10.09 17.57 -19.91
N ARG A 507 9.57 17.79 -18.70
CA ARG A 507 10.17 18.73 -17.72
C ARG A 507 11.56 18.29 -17.26
N TYR A 508 11.89 17.00 -17.46
CA TYR A 508 13.15 16.35 -17.07
C TYR A 508 13.88 15.77 -18.29
N GLU A 509 13.63 16.30 -19.49
CA GLU A 509 14.13 15.75 -20.75
C GLU A 509 15.66 15.61 -20.74
N LEU A 510 16.37 16.67 -20.31
CA LEU A 510 17.83 16.68 -20.23
C LEU A 510 18.38 15.66 -19.20
N GLN A 511 17.71 15.49 -18.07
CA GLN A 511 18.15 14.61 -17.00
C GLN A 511 17.84 13.14 -17.29
N THR A 512 17.02 12.85 -18.29
CA THR A 512 16.52 11.49 -18.60
C THR A 512 17.09 10.96 -19.93
N GLU A 513 18.11 11.56 -20.50
CA GLU A 513 18.70 11.16 -21.79
C GLU A 513 19.13 9.69 -21.82
N ALA A 514 19.77 9.19 -20.76
CA ALA A 514 20.16 7.77 -20.67
C ALA A 514 18.94 6.84 -20.74
N LEU A 515 17.86 7.18 -20.04
CA LEU A 515 16.60 6.43 -20.10
C LEU A 515 15.97 6.49 -21.50
N GLN A 516 15.96 7.67 -22.15
CA GLN A 516 15.41 7.82 -23.50
C GLN A 516 16.16 6.91 -24.49
N LYS A 517 17.50 6.83 -24.41
CA LYS A 517 18.33 5.91 -25.21
C LYS A 517 18.00 4.46 -24.91
N SER A 518 17.91 4.07 -23.64
CA SER A 518 17.60 2.68 -23.26
C SER A 518 16.21 2.22 -23.70
N LEU A 519 15.26 3.14 -23.79
CA LEU A 519 13.88 2.87 -24.26
C LEU A 519 13.73 3.02 -25.79
N GLY A 520 14.82 3.38 -26.53
CA GLY A 520 14.78 3.55 -27.98
C GLY A 520 13.95 4.74 -28.47
N ILE A 521 13.88 5.81 -27.67
CA ILE A 521 13.13 7.04 -28.01
C ILE A 521 14.02 8.01 -28.80
N ILE A 522 15.33 8.05 -28.52
CA ILE A 522 16.39 8.79 -29.23
C ILE A 522 17.57 7.91 -29.55
#